data_6b3b7bb53af037c86a977f82d5d29fba
#
_entry.id   6b3b7bb53af037c86a977f82d5d29fba
#
_cell.length_a   1.000
_cell.length_b   1.000
_cell.length_c   1.000
_cell.angle_alpha   90.00
_cell.angle_beta   90.00
_cell.angle_gamma   90.00
#
_symmetry.space_group_name_H-M   'P 1'
#
loop_
_entity.id
_entity.type
_entity.pdbx_description
1 polymer ?
#
loop_
_entity_poly.entity_id
_entity_poly.type
_entity_poly.pdbx_seq_one_letter_code
_entity_poly.pdbx_strand_id
1 'polypeptide(L)'
;GYETAMIGKWHLESLPTGFTFWEILPGQGDYYNPDFITMDNDTIQKKGYLTNIITDMSIDWLETQRDKNKPFCLFIHHKAAHRNWLPERKYLSEYEDQTFELPENFYDDYHNRTAAASAEMSIRKHMDIMYDTKMLSEKDDSRLKATYLKFISRMTDEERAQYDAFYSPLIQEFYKT
;
A
#
# COMPACT_ATOMS: atom_id res chain seq x y z
N GLY A 1 -21.26 24.62 -11.07
CA GLY A 1 -20.91 23.20 -11.02
C GLY A 1 -20.17 22.84 -9.74
N TYR A 2 -19.82 21.57 -9.58
CA TYR A 2 -19.01 21.11 -8.47
C TYR A 2 -17.54 21.44 -8.70
N GLU A 3 -16.81 21.77 -7.63
CA GLU A 3 -15.35 21.59 -7.58
C GLU A 3 -15.05 20.10 -7.43
N THR A 4 -14.14 19.56 -8.26
CA THR A 4 -13.90 18.12 -8.29
C THR A 4 -12.41 17.84 -8.14
N ALA A 5 -12.06 16.91 -7.26
CA ALA A 5 -10.67 16.50 -7.11
C ALA A 5 -10.50 14.96 -7.08
N MET A 6 -9.35 14.50 -7.57
CA MET A 6 -8.90 13.12 -7.51
C MET A 6 -7.49 13.08 -6.94
N ILE A 7 -7.31 12.44 -5.77
CA ILE A 7 -6.02 12.36 -5.08
C ILE A 7 -5.71 10.89 -4.75
N GLY A 8 -4.56 10.42 -5.22
CA GLY A 8 -4.05 9.09 -4.91
C GLY A 8 -4.09 8.09 -6.06
N LYS A 9 -4.46 6.84 -5.77
CA LYS A 9 -4.36 5.75 -6.75
C LYS A 9 -5.46 5.83 -7.82
N TRP A 10 -5.06 6.12 -9.05
CA TRP A 10 -5.96 6.16 -10.22
C TRP A 10 -6.03 4.82 -10.98
N HIS A 11 -4.89 4.30 -11.41
CA HIS A 11 -4.70 2.98 -12.01
C HIS A 11 -5.63 2.63 -13.20
N LEU A 12 -6.01 3.62 -14.00
CA LEU A 12 -6.84 3.42 -15.21
C LEU A 12 -6.06 3.58 -16.53
N GLU A 13 -4.72 3.63 -16.48
CA GLU A 13 -3.81 3.75 -17.63
C GLU A 13 -3.98 5.02 -18.47
N SER A 14 -4.95 5.86 -18.14
CA SER A 14 -5.19 7.19 -18.75
C SER A 14 -5.11 8.26 -17.67
N LEU A 15 -4.83 9.50 -18.06
CA LEU A 15 -4.89 10.61 -17.11
C LEU A 15 -6.35 10.93 -16.76
N PRO A 16 -6.63 11.39 -15.52
CA PRO A 16 -7.97 11.83 -15.14
C PRO A 16 -8.47 12.97 -16.00
N THR A 17 -9.73 12.93 -16.38
CA THR A 17 -10.42 13.99 -17.11
C THR A 17 -11.69 14.42 -16.39
N GLY A 18 -12.09 15.69 -16.54
CA GLY A 18 -13.29 16.22 -15.91
C GLY A 18 -13.13 16.62 -14.44
N PHE A 19 -11.93 16.52 -13.87
CA PHE A 19 -11.62 17.05 -12.55
C PHE A 19 -11.03 18.47 -12.64
N THR A 20 -11.33 19.30 -11.65
CA THR A 20 -10.71 20.63 -11.53
C THR A 20 -9.33 20.57 -10.90
N PHE A 21 -9.03 19.50 -10.16
CA PHE A 21 -7.73 19.20 -9.59
C PHE A 21 -7.47 17.68 -9.58
N TRP A 22 -6.23 17.25 -9.83
CA TRP A 22 -5.81 15.89 -9.53
C TRP A 22 -4.30 15.78 -9.36
N GLU A 23 -3.89 14.91 -8.45
CA GLU A 23 -2.54 14.35 -8.34
C GLU A 23 -2.66 12.86 -8.08
N ILE A 24 -2.12 12.05 -8.97
CA ILE A 24 -2.32 10.60 -8.97
C ILE A 24 -1.01 9.82 -8.90
N LEU A 25 -1.10 8.61 -8.37
CA LEU A 25 0.03 7.68 -8.35
C LEU A 25 0.27 7.06 -9.74
N PRO A 26 1.53 6.94 -10.21
CA PRO A 26 1.84 6.13 -11.38
C PRO A 26 1.57 4.64 -11.06
N GLY A 27 0.76 3.99 -11.89
CA GLY A 27 0.42 2.58 -11.75
C GLY A 27 -0.11 2.20 -10.36
N GLN A 28 0.57 1.29 -9.67
CA GLN A 28 0.19 0.83 -8.33
C GLN A 28 0.67 1.77 -7.20
N GLY A 29 1.59 2.69 -7.49
CA GLY A 29 2.23 3.55 -6.51
C GLY A 29 3.14 2.80 -5.51
N ASP A 30 3.92 3.55 -4.75
CA ASP A 30 4.83 3.06 -3.72
C ASP A 30 4.36 3.51 -2.32
N TYR A 31 4.57 2.69 -1.30
CA TYR A 31 4.17 3.04 0.08
C TYR A 31 5.09 4.09 0.70
N TYR A 32 6.37 4.09 0.34
CA TYR A 32 7.39 5.02 0.83
C TYR A 32 7.87 5.93 -0.27
N ASN A 33 7.97 7.21 0.02
CA ASN A 33 8.51 8.24 -0.86
C ASN A 33 7.97 8.14 -2.31
N PRO A 34 6.63 8.12 -2.47
CA PRO A 34 5.97 7.87 -3.73
C PRO A 34 6.18 8.98 -4.75
N ASP A 35 6.13 8.60 -6.01
CA ASP A 35 5.97 9.54 -7.10
C ASP A 35 4.48 9.85 -7.32
N PHE A 36 4.18 11.08 -7.73
CA PHE A 36 2.85 11.53 -8.16
C PHE A 36 2.95 12.17 -9.55
N ILE A 37 1.96 11.91 -10.37
CA ILE A 37 1.75 12.62 -11.64
C ILE A 37 0.79 13.77 -11.36
N THR A 38 1.19 14.98 -11.75
CA THR A 38 0.40 16.21 -11.57
C THR A 38 -0.44 16.55 -12.81
N MET A 39 -1.34 17.52 -12.68
CA MET A 39 -2.14 18.02 -13.80
C MET A 39 -1.30 18.56 -14.96
N ASP A 40 -0.09 19.05 -14.70
CA ASP A 40 0.86 19.52 -15.72
C ASP A 40 1.60 18.35 -16.40
N ASN A 41 1.23 17.13 -16.07
CA ASN A 41 1.86 15.89 -16.53
C ASN A 41 3.34 15.73 -16.09
N ASP A 42 3.72 16.44 -15.04
CA ASP A 42 5.02 16.26 -14.39
C ASP A 42 4.94 15.14 -13.38
N THR A 43 6.08 14.45 -13.18
CA THR A 43 6.23 13.46 -12.12
C THR A 43 7.07 14.05 -10.99
N ILE A 44 6.47 14.15 -9.80
CA ILE A 44 7.12 14.67 -8.60
C ILE A 44 7.20 13.61 -7.50
N GLN A 45 8.35 13.50 -6.84
CA GLN A 45 8.47 12.64 -5.66
C GLN A 45 8.08 13.40 -4.40
N LYS A 46 7.21 12.80 -3.58
CA LYS A 46 6.87 13.31 -2.25
C LYS A 46 7.49 12.41 -1.18
N LYS A 47 8.22 13.02 -0.23
CA LYS A 47 8.86 12.27 0.87
C LYS A 47 7.86 11.93 1.96
N GLY A 48 7.92 10.69 2.46
CA GLY A 48 7.11 10.21 3.56
C GLY A 48 6.28 8.97 3.23
N TYR A 49 5.36 8.63 4.13
CA TYR A 49 4.49 7.47 3.97
C TYR A 49 3.22 7.83 3.20
N LEU A 50 2.92 7.06 2.17
CA LEU A 50 1.88 7.37 1.17
C LEU A 50 0.51 7.69 1.76
N THR A 51 0.04 6.94 2.77
CA THR A 51 -1.28 7.16 3.35
C THR A 51 -1.39 8.54 4.00
N ASN A 52 -0.33 8.97 4.72
CA ASN A 52 -0.28 10.31 5.31
C ASN A 52 -0.25 11.38 4.22
N ILE A 53 0.59 11.20 3.19
CA ILE A 53 0.70 12.16 2.07
C ILE A 53 -0.65 12.37 1.39
N ILE A 54 -1.37 11.30 1.04
CA ILE A 54 -2.70 11.41 0.41
C ILE A 54 -3.69 12.11 1.34
N THR A 55 -3.64 11.81 2.65
CA THR A 55 -4.51 12.44 3.64
C THR A 55 -4.23 13.94 3.74
N ASP A 56 -2.95 14.31 3.89
CA ASP A 56 -2.52 15.71 4.03
C ASP A 56 -2.87 16.53 2.79
N MET A 57 -2.62 15.98 1.60
CA MET A 57 -3.02 16.60 0.32
C MET A 57 -4.53 16.79 0.22
N SER A 58 -5.31 15.83 0.71
CA SER A 58 -6.77 15.90 0.69
C SER A 58 -7.29 16.97 1.65
N ILE A 59 -6.70 17.08 2.83
CA ILE A 59 -7.02 18.13 3.80
C ILE A 59 -6.63 19.51 3.24
N ASP A 60 -5.43 19.63 2.69
CA ASP A 60 -4.96 20.89 2.10
C ASP A 60 -5.90 21.35 0.95
N TRP A 61 -6.28 20.43 0.07
CA TRP A 61 -7.25 20.77 -1.00
C TRP A 61 -8.57 21.25 -0.44
N LEU A 62 -9.12 20.58 0.60
CA LEU A 62 -10.37 20.97 1.24
C LEU A 62 -10.30 22.34 1.92
N GLU A 63 -9.15 22.66 2.54
CA GLU A 63 -9.00 23.85 3.36
C GLU A 63 -8.52 25.07 2.57
N THR A 64 -7.65 24.85 1.57
CA THR A 64 -6.89 25.97 0.96
C THR A 64 -7.10 26.11 -0.54
N GLN A 65 -7.34 25.02 -1.28
CA GLN A 65 -7.26 25.06 -2.75
C GLN A 65 -8.63 25.21 -3.42
N ARG A 66 -9.67 24.55 -2.91
CA ARG A 66 -11.00 24.58 -3.54
C ARG A 66 -11.72 25.92 -3.34
N ASP A 67 -12.61 26.28 -4.25
CA ASP A 67 -13.58 27.38 -4.06
C ASP A 67 -14.63 26.98 -3.01
N LYS A 68 -14.56 27.59 -1.82
CA LYS A 68 -15.46 27.31 -0.70
C LYS A 68 -16.93 27.70 -0.95
N ASN A 69 -17.19 28.50 -1.97
CA ASN A 69 -18.55 28.90 -2.34
C ASN A 69 -19.23 27.87 -3.26
N LYS A 70 -18.51 26.85 -3.69
CA LYS A 70 -19.05 25.78 -4.53
C LYS A 70 -19.18 24.47 -3.78
N PRO A 71 -20.18 23.65 -4.14
CA PRO A 71 -20.20 22.26 -3.69
C PRO A 71 -19.01 21.52 -4.29
N PHE A 72 -18.54 20.48 -3.59
CA PHE A 72 -17.37 19.73 -4.06
C PHE A 72 -17.64 18.21 -4.12
N CYS A 73 -16.79 17.53 -4.89
CA CYS A 73 -16.69 16.09 -4.94
C CYS A 73 -15.20 15.72 -4.92
N LEU A 74 -14.76 15.09 -3.84
CA LEU A 74 -13.37 14.68 -3.63
C LEU A 74 -13.25 13.15 -3.61
N PHE A 75 -12.42 12.62 -4.48
CA PHE A 75 -12.02 11.23 -4.52
C PHE A 75 -10.67 11.07 -3.82
N ILE A 76 -10.65 10.36 -2.69
CA ILE A 76 -9.44 10.04 -1.94
C ILE A 76 -9.18 8.56 -2.10
N HIS A 77 -8.21 8.21 -2.94
CA HIS A 77 -7.93 6.82 -3.27
C HIS A 77 -6.60 6.36 -2.67
N HIS A 78 -6.68 5.77 -1.48
CA HIS A 78 -5.52 5.17 -0.84
C HIS A 78 -5.05 3.89 -1.55
N LYS A 79 -3.71 3.66 -1.54
CA LYS A 79 -3.14 2.36 -1.93
C LYS A 79 -3.38 1.28 -0.87
N ALA A 80 -3.32 1.65 0.40
CA ALA A 80 -3.62 0.74 1.51
C ALA A 80 -5.10 0.26 1.44
N ALA A 81 -5.39 -1.00 1.68
CA ALA A 81 -4.48 -2.08 2.09
C ALA A 81 -4.13 -3.03 0.91
N HIS A 82 -3.60 -2.52 -0.19
CA HIS A 82 -3.15 -3.37 -1.29
C HIS A 82 -1.85 -4.08 -0.91
N ARG A 83 -1.73 -5.37 -1.28
CA ARG A 83 -0.49 -6.14 -1.20
C ARG A 83 0.65 -5.31 -1.85
N ASN A 84 1.83 -5.22 -1.31
CA ASN A 84 2.50 -6.07 -0.34
C ASN A 84 2.40 -5.62 1.14
N TRP A 85 1.47 -4.76 1.49
CA TRP A 85 1.24 -4.34 2.89
C TRP A 85 2.49 -3.85 3.63
N LEU A 86 3.27 -2.95 3.05
CA LEU A 86 4.36 -2.30 3.77
C LEU A 86 3.77 -1.33 4.79
N PRO A 87 3.93 -1.57 6.10
CA PRO A 87 3.38 -0.71 7.13
C PRO A 87 4.21 0.57 7.28
N GLU A 88 3.60 1.62 7.82
CA GLU A 88 4.34 2.76 8.30
C GLU A 88 5.18 2.38 9.53
N ARG A 89 6.40 2.91 9.63
CA ARG A 89 7.36 2.57 10.70
C ARG A 89 6.79 2.62 12.12
N LYS A 90 5.99 3.63 12.42
CA LYS A 90 5.40 3.82 13.76
C LYS A 90 4.44 2.71 14.19
N TYR A 91 3.99 1.87 13.25
CA TYR A 91 3.07 0.76 13.50
C TYR A 91 3.72 -0.62 13.41
N LEU A 92 5.06 -0.70 13.22
CA LEU A 92 5.74 -1.99 13.07
C LEU A 92 5.51 -2.91 14.26
N SER A 93 5.55 -2.36 15.48
CA SER A 93 5.36 -3.12 16.73
C SER A 93 3.94 -3.09 17.30
N GLU A 94 2.97 -2.49 16.60
CA GLU A 94 1.62 -2.25 17.13
C GLU A 94 0.91 -3.52 17.63
N TYR A 95 1.22 -4.66 17.04
CA TYR A 95 0.55 -5.93 17.32
C TYR A 95 1.49 -7.04 17.79
N GLU A 96 2.72 -6.72 18.23
CA GLU A 96 3.71 -7.73 18.65
C GLU A 96 3.23 -8.59 19.83
N ASP A 97 2.50 -7.98 20.76
CA ASP A 97 1.98 -8.66 21.97
C ASP A 97 0.53 -9.14 21.80
N GLN A 98 -0.03 -9.09 20.58
CA GLN A 98 -1.41 -9.46 20.37
C GLN A 98 -1.54 -10.82 19.67
N THR A 99 -2.40 -11.66 20.24
CA THR A 99 -2.87 -12.89 19.60
C THR A 99 -4.27 -12.64 19.04
N PHE A 100 -4.44 -12.83 17.74
CA PHE A 100 -5.74 -12.69 17.09
C PHE A 100 -6.47 -14.04 17.14
N GLU A 101 -7.72 -14.02 17.63
CA GLU A 101 -8.59 -15.18 17.56
C GLU A 101 -8.95 -15.48 16.10
N LEU A 102 -8.91 -16.76 15.74
CA LEU A 102 -9.36 -17.17 14.41
C LEU A 102 -10.88 -17.00 14.30
N PRO A 103 -11.40 -16.43 13.21
CA PRO A 103 -12.84 -16.37 13.01
C PRO A 103 -13.43 -17.77 12.87
N GLU A 104 -14.69 -17.96 13.26
CA GLU A 104 -15.36 -19.26 13.23
C GLU A 104 -15.30 -19.97 11.87
N ASN A 105 -15.28 -19.18 10.79
CA ASN A 105 -15.21 -19.67 9.42
C ASN A 105 -13.79 -19.77 8.86
N PHE A 106 -12.75 -19.70 9.69
CA PHE A 106 -11.34 -19.77 9.21
C PHE A 106 -11.02 -21.08 8.47
N TYR A 107 -11.60 -22.18 8.92
CA TYR A 107 -11.44 -23.51 8.32
C TYR A 107 -12.66 -23.94 7.49
N ASP A 108 -13.44 -22.97 6.99
CA ASP A 108 -14.58 -23.25 6.13
C ASP A 108 -14.17 -24.01 4.86
N ASP A 109 -14.92 -25.05 4.51
CA ASP A 109 -14.70 -25.84 3.29
C ASP A 109 -15.34 -25.21 2.04
N TYR A 110 -16.00 -24.07 2.21
CA TYR A 110 -16.74 -23.35 1.19
C TYR A 110 -17.87 -24.17 0.52
N HIS A 111 -18.45 -25.13 1.24
CA HIS A 111 -19.55 -25.92 0.76
C HIS A 111 -20.67 -25.04 0.17
N ASN A 112 -21.17 -25.41 -1.01
CA ASN A 112 -22.17 -24.64 -1.78
C ASN A 112 -21.75 -23.24 -2.24
N ARG A 113 -20.46 -22.89 -2.17
CA ARG A 113 -19.89 -21.63 -2.69
C ARG A 113 -18.85 -21.91 -3.76
N THR A 114 -19.32 -22.28 -4.95
CA THR A 114 -18.51 -22.82 -6.07
C THR A 114 -17.29 -21.97 -6.39
N ALA A 115 -17.46 -20.66 -6.50
CA ALA A 115 -16.35 -19.76 -6.82
C ALA A 115 -15.28 -19.73 -5.72
N ALA A 116 -15.69 -19.70 -4.43
CA ALA A 116 -14.76 -19.73 -3.30
C ALA A 116 -14.07 -21.08 -3.15
N ALA A 117 -14.79 -22.19 -3.35
CA ALA A 117 -14.22 -23.55 -3.25
C ALA A 117 -13.15 -23.83 -4.33
N SER A 118 -13.24 -23.18 -5.50
CA SER A 118 -12.27 -23.32 -6.60
C SER A 118 -11.17 -22.25 -6.57
N ALA A 119 -11.25 -21.25 -5.70
CA ALA A 119 -10.29 -20.17 -5.68
C ALA A 119 -8.94 -20.58 -5.08
N GLU A 120 -7.85 -20.08 -5.69
CA GLU A 120 -6.49 -20.30 -5.23
C GLU A 120 -6.14 -19.30 -4.11
N MET A 121 -6.66 -19.54 -2.88
CA MET A 121 -6.56 -18.62 -1.74
C MET A 121 -5.87 -19.23 -0.50
N SER A 122 -5.17 -20.37 -0.63
CA SER A 122 -4.54 -20.95 0.55
C SER A 122 -3.24 -20.24 0.93
N ILE A 123 -3.04 -19.97 2.23
CA ILE A 123 -1.79 -19.40 2.76
C ILE A 123 -0.59 -20.25 2.34
N ARG A 124 -0.70 -21.57 2.49
CA ARG A 124 0.41 -22.50 2.24
C ARG A 124 0.88 -22.53 0.79
N LYS A 125 -0.03 -22.38 -0.19
CA LYS A 125 0.29 -22.59 -1.61
C LYS A 125 0.35 -21.30 -2.43
N HIS A 126 -0.40 -20.28 -2.03
CA HIS A 126 -0.67 -19.12 -2.88
C HIS A 126 -0.17 -17.80 -2.27
N MET A 127 0.11 -17.76 -0.95
CA MET A 127 0.78 -16.62 -0.34
C MET A 127 2.28 -16.70 -0.65
N ASP A 128 2.85 -15.59 -1.05
CA ASP A 128 4.30 -15.45 -1.20
C ASP A 128 4.91 -15.02 0.14
N ILE A 129 5.63 -15.95 0.79
CA ILE A 129 6.16 -15.75 2.14
C ILE A 129 7.08 -14.53 2.21
N MET A 130 7.96 -14.34 1.24
CA MET A 130 8.84 -13.18 1.21
C MET A 130 8.08 -11.89 0.95
N TYR A 131 7.26 -11.85 -0.10
CA TYR A 131 6.58 -10.64 -0.56
C TYR A 131 5.45 -10.21 0.38
N ASP A 132 4.66 -11.16 0.86
CA ASP A 132 3.48 -10.90 1.68
C ASP A 132 3.84 -10.77 3.17
N THR A 133 4.73 -11.60 3.71
CA THR A 133 5.08 -11.58 5.14
C THR A 133 6.44 -10.95 5.44
N LYS A 134 7.20 -10.54 4.43
CA LYS A 134 8.54 -9.92 4.52
C LYS A 134 9.63 -10.86 5.04
N MET A 135 9.39 -12.17 5.05
CA MET A 135 10.38 -13.17 5.47
C MET A 135 11.37 -13.43 4.34
N LEU A 136 12.21 -12.42 4.03
CA LEU A 136 13.20 -12.48 2.95
C LEU A 136 14.36 -13.41 3.32
N SER A 137 14.59 -14.44 2.49
CA SER A 137 15.77 -15.29 2.55
C SER A 137 16.74 -14.96 1.39
N GLU A 138 18.04 -15.11 1.63
CA GLU A 138 19.05 -14.98 0.57
C GLU A 138 18.85 -16.04 -0.53
N LYS A 139 18.33 -17.21 -0.15
CA LYS A 139 18.04 -18.35 -1.05
C LYS A 139 16.68 -18.25 -1.74
N ASP A 140 15.94 -17.17 -1.49
CA ASP A 140 14.62 -16.98 -2.07
C ASP A 140 14.75 -16.75 -3.58
N ASP A 141 14.09 -17.58 -4.38
CA ASP A 141 14.01 -17.52 -5.84
C ASP A 141 12.65 -16.99 -6.35
N SER A 142 11.83 -16.47 -5.44
CA SER A 142 10.53 -15.90 -5.79
C SER A 142 10.65 -14.89 -6.93
N ARG A 143 9.79 -15.06 -7.94
CA ARG A 143 9.64 -14.08 -9.02
C ARG A 143 9.31 -12.67 -8.53
N LEU A 144 8.77 -12.54 -7.31
CA LEU A 144 8.41 -11.28 -6.70
C LEU A 144 9.56 -10.61 -5.94
N LYS A 145 10.71 -11.29 -5.77
CA LYS A 145 11.88 -10.76 -5.06
C LYS A 145 12.35 -9.42 -5.62
N ALA A 146 12.51 -9.31 -6.93
CA ALA A 146 12.92 -8.06 -7.56
C ALA A 146 11.90 -6.93 -7.34
N THR A 147 10.62 -7.24 -7.39
CA THR A 147 9.53 -6.29 -7.11
C THR A 147 9.57 -5.84 -5.65
N TYR A 148 9.74 -6.77 -4.71
CA TYR A 148 9.86 -6.44 -3.29
C TYR A 148 11.06 -5.54 -3.00
N LEU A 149 12.23 -5.88 -3.54
CA LEU A 149 13.46 -5.09 -3.38
C LEU A 149 13.28 -3.67 -3.97
N LYS A 150 12.59 -3.54 -5.09
CA LYS A 150 12.24 -2.24 -5.67
C LYS A 150 11.38 -1.41 -4.70
N PHE A 151 10.38 -2.00 -4.04
CA PHE A 151 9.55 -1.26 -3.09
C PHE A 151 10.33 -0.78 -1.87
N ILE A 152 11.19 -1.63 -1.29
CA ILE A 152 12.00 -1.24 -0.13
C ILE A 152 13.16 -0.31 -0.49
N SER A 153 13.60 -0.28 -1.75
CA SER A 153 14.61 0.69 -2.21
C SER A 153 14.09 2.14 -2.28
N ARG A 154 12.77 2.33 -2.18
CA ARG A 154 12.17 3.68 -2.05
C ARG A 154 12.34 4.28 -0.65
N MET A 155 12.70 3.47 0.34
CA MET A 155 12.97 3.93 1.69
C MET A 155 14.27 4.73 1.73
N THR A 156 14.32 5.76 2.57
CA THR A 156 15.59 6.40 2.95
C THR A 156 16.45 5.43 3.77
N ASP A 157 17.73 5.73 3.95
CA ASP A 157 18.63 4.90 4.77
C ASP A 157 18.10 4.74 6.21
N GLU A 158 17.54 5.81 6.80
CA GLU A 158 16.94 5.77 8.12
C GLU A 158 15.69 4.89 8.17
N GLU A 159 14.79 5.05 7.19
CA GLU A 159 13.57 4.23 7.07
C GLU A 159 13.93 2.76 6.88
N ARG A 160 14.93 2.49 6.06
CA ARG A 160 15.43 1.15 5.80
C ARG A 160 16.08 0.53 7.04
N ALA A 161 16.90 1.28 7.76
CA ALA A 161 17.55 0.80 8.98
C ALA A 161 16.51 0.40 10.06
N GLN A 162 15.45 1.19 10.25
CA GLN A 162 14.38 0.86 11.19
C GLN A 162 13.57 -0.36 10.74
N TYR A 163 13.27 -0.44 9.44
CA TYR A 163 12.59 -1.59 8.85
C TYR A 163 13.40 -2.89 9.03
N ASP A 164 14.69 -2.85 8.71
CA ASP A 164 15.59 -4.00 8.85
C ASP A 164 15.80 -4.39 10.32
N ALA A 165 15.90 -3.42 11.23
CA ALA A 165 16.00 -3.68 12.66
C ALA A 165 14.78 -4.45 13.21
N PHE A 166 13.59 -4.16 12.69
CA PHE A 166 12.37 -4.87 13.06
C PHE A 166 12.29 -6.27 12.43
N TYR A 167 12.49 -6.38 11.12
CA TYR A 167 12.27 -7.65 10.42
C TYR A 167 13.42 -8.65 10.54
N SER A 168 14.68 -8.21 10.71
CA SER A 168 15.83 -9.12 10.75
C SER A 168 15.74 -10.18 11.85
N PRO A 169 15.40 -9.88 13.12
CA PRO A 169 15.23 -10.90 14.14
C PRO A 169 14.06 -11.85 13.84
N LEU A 170 12.95 -11.37 13.30
CA LEU A 170 11.80 -12.18 12.91
C LEU A 170 12.16 -13.15 11.77
N ILE A 171 12.91 -12.70 10.78
CA ILE A 171 13.42 -13.53 9.68
C ILE A 171 14.34 -14.63 10.22
N GLN A 172 15.27 -14.27 11.12
CA GLN A 172 16.18 -15.23 11.73
C GLN A 172 15.41 -16.30 12.53
N GLU A 173 14.39 -15.92 13.27
CA GLU A 173 13.57 -16.87 14.02
C GLU A 173 12.75 -17.77 13.10
N PHE A 174 12.12 -17.20 12.09
CA PHE A 174 11.31 -17.93 11.11
C PHE A 174 12.09 -19.04 10.40
N TYR A 175 13.36 -18.82 10.07
CA TYR A 175 14.20 -19.81 9.36
C TYR A 175 15.03 -20.72 10.29
N LYS A 176 14.91 -20.59 11.61
CA LYS A 176 15.50 -21.57 12.56
C LYS A 176 14.67 -22.85 12.70
N THR A 177 13.38 -22.78 12.39
CA THR A 177 12.42 -23.89 12.45
C THR A 177 12.30 -24.59 11.11
#